data_bba450340799eff08fffdccc554e969e
#
_entry.id   bba450340799eff08fffdccc554e969e
#
_cell.length_a   1.000
_cell.length_b   1.000
_cell.length_c   1.000
_cell.angle_alpha   90.00
_cell.angle_beta   90.00
_cell.angle_gamma   90.00
#
_symmetry.space_group_name_H-M   'P 1'
#
loop_
_entity.id
_entity.type
_entity.pdbx_description
1 polymer ?
#
loop_
_entity_poly.entity_id
_entity_poly.type
_entity_poly.pdbx_seq_one_letter_code
_entity_poly.pdbx_strand_id
1 'polypeptide(L)'
;MKKKIIFVLFLFVVCFVFGQTPANYRFVKNWRITDQLATVDSIPVDTMHLNYQISNPIDRFSIANSYNGNLGSPIQSKIYFDRPANKDFIFTNSYYPYLMDVDHTTFYNTKTPYSNLDYNTGGTTYRAEDHIKFLFTANANKKLNFGTTLDYIYAIGEYDNQSVKRFSGSLFGSYQGKHYTAIGVVSTNNLSNYENGGLADSTDITSSTTVATKDFKTRIVGYSNYKQSQIFFNHQYSVGIERPVRINEDSVRMDYVPVTRFGHTFKYDDARKRYYESSVVGKPFYNNTYLPTAFTNDTSALSTVTNTLSVSMEEEFNKWLQFGLKAFIENEIQNYTFNTDSLVNHMSKSSTKIGGILSKQRGRLFKYNVLGEVGFLGYKAGNFRLEGNVGGFFKLWKDSVVLVANGFVRSDKPSYFLQNYQSNHFIWNNDFGSIYRTHVGGTFSIPTRLFSLNVGVENITRYIYFNSEAKPAQYSGNIQVLSANFKQDFRVGKFTLENNVVYQLSSQQGILPLPDFALYHNLYYHDIYFHVLSIQLGASVRYHTSYYAPSYMPATGQFYNQSNVKIGNYPVVNAYVNFHLKRTRFFFEYYHINQKFAKDAYFSMPNYPIDPSITKIGISWNFYN
;
A
#
# COMPACT_ATOMS: atom_id res chain seq x y z
N MET A 1 -2.42 26.45 -21.89
CA MET A 1 -3.61 25.79 -22.42
C MET A 1 -3.42 25.21 -23.83
N LYS A 2 -2.98 25.98 -24.85
CA LYS A 2 -2.85 25.49 -26.25
C LYS A 2 -1.91 24.26 -26.41
N LYS A 3 -0.80 24.16 -25.68
CA LYS A 3 0.12 23.00 -25.77
C LYS A 3 -0.44 21.71 -25.14
N LYS A 4 -1.22 21.80 -24.08
CA LYS A 4 -1.88 20.62 -23.45
C LYS A 4 -3.01 20.06 -24.32
N ILE A 5 -3.76 20.93 -25.00
CA ILE A 5 -4.84 20.54 -25.91
C ILE A 5 -4.26 19.85 -27.17
N ILE A 6 -3.12 20.33 -27.68
CA ILE A 6 -2.44 19.73 -28.83
C ILE A 6 -1.91 18.33 -28.49
N PHE A 7 -1.40 18.11 -27.28
CA PHE A 7 -0.92 16.79 -26.83
C PHE A 7 -2.08 15.79 -26.71
N VAL A 8 -3.22 16.21 -26.15
CA VAL A 8 -4.43 15.38 -26.05
C VAL A 8 -5.01 15.10 -27.44
N LEU A 9 -5.04 16.10 -28.35
CA LEU A 9 -5.47 15.93 -29.75
C LEU A 9 -4.53 15.00 -30.55
N PHE A 10 -3.22 15.07 -30.31
CA PHE A 10 -2.25 14.17 -30.95
C PHE A 10 -2.42 12.73 -30.47
N LEU A 11 -2.72 12.51 -29.18
CA LEU A 11 -3.10 11.20 -28.64
C LEU A 11 -4.41 10.67 -29.28
N PHE A 12 -5.40 11.54 -29.53
CA PHE A 12 -6.65 11.16 -30.20
C PHE A 12 -6.44 10.78 -31.68
N VAL A 13 -5.57 11.47 -32.40
CA VAL A 13 -5.28 11.16 -33.83
C VAL A 13 -4.55 9.82 -33.98
N VAL A 14 -3.67 9.46 -33.04
CA VAL A 14 -2.98 8.16 -33.05
C VAL A 14 -3.95 7.01 -32.73
N CYS A 15 -5.04 7.25 -31.98
CA CYS A 15 -6.05 6.24 -31.65
C CYS A 15 -6.91 5.76 -32.86
N PHE A 16 -6.99 6.54 -33.92
CA PHE A 16 -7.84 6.20 -35.06
C PHE A 16 -7.21 5.24 -36.08
N VAL A 17 -5.91 4.96 -36.00
CA VAL A 17 -5.18 4.25 -37.07
C VAL A 17 -5.16 2.72 -36.92
N PHE A 18 -5.48 2.15 -35.76
CA PHE A 18 -5.42 0.68 -35.57
C PHE A 18 -6.72 0.09 -35.02
N GLY A 19 -7.62 -0.23 -35.94
CA GLY A 19 -8.78 -1.10 -35.68
C GLY A 19 -8.33 -2.56 -35.51
N GLN A 20 -8.10 -3.01 -34.28
CA GLN A 20 -7.77 -4.40 -34.00
C GLN A 20 -8.85 -5.08 -33.12
N THR A 21 -9.03 -6.37 -33.37
CA THR A 21 -9.97 -7.28 -32.67
C THR A 21 -9.76 -7.34 -31.15
N PRO A 22 -10.82 -7.62 -30.36
CA PRO A 22 -10.71 -7.72 -28.91
C PRO A 22 -9.71 -8.82 -28.51
N ALA A 23 -8.72 -8.45 -27.75
CA ALA A 23 -7.66 -9.36 -27.37
C ALA A 23 -8.10 -10.32 -26.27
N ASN A 24 -7.72 -11.56 -26.45
CA ASN A 24 -7.93 -12.64 -25.53
C ASN A 24 -6.87 -12.53 -24.42
N TYR A 25 -7.23 -12.12 -23.20
CA TYR A 25 -6.36 -12.05 -22.01
C TYR A 25 -5.69 -13.39 -21.60
N ARG A 26 -5.95 -14.48 -22.34
CA ARG A 26 -5.26 -15.78 -22.20
C ARG A 26 -3.76 -15.75 -22.46
N PHE A 27 -3.21 -14.59 -22.87
CA PHE A 27 -1.81 -14.45 -23.28
C PHE A 27 -0.91 -13.80 -22.22
N VAL A 28 -1.46 -13.34 -21.09
CA VAL A 28 -0.71 -12.72 -19.99
C VAL A 28 -1.01 -13.47 -18.70
N LYS A 29 0.02 -13.85 -17.96
CA LYS A 29 -0.07 -14.39 -16.60
C LYS A 29 0.68 -13.46 -15.67
N ASN A 30 0.08 -13.17 -14.53
CA ASN A 30 0.66 -12.29 -13.52
C ASN A 30 0.81 -13.02 -12.20
N TRP A 31 1.85 -12.66 -11.47
CA TRP A 31 2.06 -13.11 -10.09
C TRP A 31 2.80 -12.07 -9.26
N ARG A 32 2.73 -12.23 -7.95
CA ARG A 32 3.52 -11.49 -6.96
C ARG A 32 4.30 -12.45 -6.09
N ILE A 33 5.31 -11.93 -5.42
CA ILE A 33 6.04 -12.63 -4.37
C ILE A 33 5.37 -12.31 -3.04
N THR A 34 5.13 -13.32 -2.22
CA THR A 34 4.43 -13.19 -0.93
C THR A 34 5.37 -13.22 0.27
N ASP A 35 6.63 -13.64 0.06
CA ASP A 35 7.63 -13.75 1.11
C ASP A 35 9.07 -13.62 0.56
N GLN A 36 10.02 -13.51 1.46
CA GLN A 36 11.45 -13.43 1.14
C GLN A 36 12.03 -14.69 0.49
N LEU A 37 11.31 -15.80 0.49
CA LEU A 37 11.70 -17.06 -0.19
C LEU A 37 11.19 -17.09 -1.65
N ALA A 38 10.65 -15.97 -2.13
CA ALA A 38 10.04 -15.81 -3.45
C ALA A 38 8.91 -16.82 -3.72
N THR A 39 8.09 -17.08 -2.71
CA THR A 39 6.85 -17.84 -2.90
C THR A 39 5.92 -17.05 -3.80
N VAL A 40 5.49 -17.68 -4.88
CA VAL A 40 4.69 -17.06 -5.94
C VAL A 40 3.21 -17.20 -5.63
N ASP A 41 2.47 -16.10 -5.72
CA ASP A 41 1.01 -16.07 -5.71
C ASP A 41 0.49 -15.49 -7.03
N SER A 42 -0.42 -16.22 -7.68
CA SER A 42 -1.02 -15.81 -8.94
C SER A 42 -2.09 -14.76 -8.71
N ILE A 43 -1.97 -13.63 -9.38
CA ILE A 43 -2.95 -12.56 -9.33
C ILE A 43 -3.68 -12.44 -10.67
N PRO A 44 -4.97 -12.04 -10.68
CA PRO A 44 -5.68 -11.79 -11.92
C PRO A 44 -5.07 -10.61 -12.67
N VAL A 45 -5.12 -10.66 -14.01
CA VAL A 45 -4.78 -9.51 -14.85
C VAL A 45 -5.80 -8.39 -14.58
N ASP A 46 -5.35 -7.14 -14.55
CA ASP A 46 -6.27 -6.01 -14.42
C ASP A 46 -7.18 -5.91 -15.66
N THR A 47 -8.40 -6.39 -15.51
CA THR A 47 -9.48 -6.34 -16.50
C THR A 47 -10.64 -5.49 -16.01
N MET A 48 -10.43 -4.61 -15.02
CA MET A 48 -11.51 -3.82 -14.45
C MET A 48 -12.15 -2.93 -15.53
N HIS A 49 -13.45 -3.13 -15.74
CA HIS A 49 -14.28 -2.33 -16.65
C HIS A 49 -15.05 -1.23 -15.92
N LEU A 50 -15.18 -1.35 -14.60
CA LEU A 50 -15.97 -0.49 -13.73
C LEU A 50 -15.07 0.14 -12.64
N ASN A 51 -15.57 1.23 -12.03
CA ASN A 51 -14.93 1.91 -10.90
C ASN A 51 -13.53 2.46 -11.19
N TYR A 52 -13.26 2.84 -12.45
CA TYR A 52 -11.94 3.35 -12.84
C TYR A 52 -11.62 4.71 -12.19
N GLN A 53 -12.63 5.51 -11.81
CA GLN A 53 -12.45 6.74 -11.04
C GLN A 53 -11.69 6.53 -9.71
N ILE A 54 -11.77 5.31 -9.13
CA ILE A 54 -10.98 4.95 -7.95
C ILE A 54 -9.53 4.61 -8.38
N SER A 55 -8.87 5.48 -9.11
CA SER A 55 -7.49 5.30 -9.57
C SER A 55 -6.46 5.92 -8.61
N ASN A 56 -6.89 6.84 -7.77
CA ASN A 56 -6.09 7.52 -6.77
C ASN A 56 -5.54 6.54 -5.72
N PRO A 57 -4.22 6.52 -5.43
CA PRO A 57 -3.62 5.67 -4.40
C PRO A 57 -4.24 5.81 -3.01
N ILE A 58 -4.70 7.02 -2.62
CA ILE A 58 -5.37 7.25 -1.33
C ILE A 58 -6.68 6.46 -1.27
N ASP A 59 -7.50 6.57 -2.30
CA ASP A 59 -8.82 5.92 -2.37
C ASP A 59 -8.75 4.40 -2.51
N ARG A 60 -7.65 3.90 -3.13
CA ARG A 60 -7.37 2.47 -3.25
C ARG A 60 -6.82 1.85 -1.96
N PHE A 61 -6.18 2.64 -1.13
CA PHE A 61 -5.53 2.15 0.08
C PHE A 61 -6.55 1.69 1.11
N SER A 62 -7.52 2.53 1.44
CA SER A 62 -8.60 2.22 2.40
C SER A 62 -9.81 3.11 2.13
N ILE A 63 -11.00 2.68 2.55
CA ILE A 63 -12.23 3.48 2.42
C ILE A 63 -12.23 4.71 3.32
N ALA A 64 -11.37 4.75 4.35
CA ALA A 64 -11.24 5.89 5.26
C ALA A 64 -9.77 6.13 5.61
N ASN A 65 -9.25 7.30 5.26
CA ASN A 65 -7.85 7.67 5.44
C ASN A 65 -7.69 9.03 6.11
N SER A 66 -6.63 9.18 6.92
CA SER A 66 -6.07 10.47 7.33
C SER A 66 -4.92 10.82 6.40
N TYR A 67 -4.90 12.02 5.85
CA TYR A 67 -3.84 12.51 4.96
C TYR A 67 -3.79 14.04 5.00
N ASN A 68 -2.73 14.64 4.49
CA ASN A 68 -2.49 16.08 4.60
C ASN A 68 -3.33 16.94 3.62
N GLY A 69 -4.41 16.41 3.05
CA GLY A 69 -5.28 17.14 2.13
C GLY A 69 -4.65 17.38 0.75
N ASN A 70 -3.77 16.49 0.27
CA ASN A 70 -3.19 16.58 -1.06
C ASN A 70 -2.77 15.18 -1.56
N LEU A 71 -2.91 14.95 -2.87
CA LEU A 71 -2.49 13.70 -3.49
C LEU A 71 -0.99 13.43 -3.27
N GLY A 72 -0.65 12.22 -2.83
CA GLY A 72 0.74 11.84 -2.55
C GLY A 72 1.25 12.28 -1.17
N SER A 73 0.48 12.99 -0.36
CA SER A 73 0.87 13.36 1.01
C SER A 73 0.94 12.16 1.96
N PRO A 74 1.58 12.29 3.14
CA PRO A 74 1.56 11.26 4.18
C PRO A 74 0.15 10.78 4.50
N ILE A 75 -0.02 9.46 4.65
CA ILE A 75 -1.32 8.82 4.83
C ILE A 75 -1.29 7.77 5.93
N GLN A 76 -2.40 7.64 6.67
CA GLN A 76 -2.65 6.54 7.58
C GLN A 76 -4.11 6.08 7.44
N SER A 77 -4.35 4.77 7.29
CA SER A 77 -5.71 4.25 7.32
C SER A 77 -6.36 4.47 8.69
N LYS A 78 -7.62 4.91 8.69
CA LYS A 78 -8.48 4.99 9.88
C LYS A 78 -9.00 3.62 10.30
N ILE A 79 -8.89 2.61 9.40
CA ILE A 79 -9.24 1.23 9.64
C ILE A 79 -7.98 0.50 10.09
N TYR A 80 -8.03 -0.12 11.27
CA TYR A 80 -6.86 -0.71 11.90
C TYR A 80 -6.24 -1.84 11.05
N PHE A 81 -7.05 -2.78 10.56
CA PHE A 81 -6.54 -3.92 9.80
C PHE A 81 -6.12 -3.60 8.35
N ASP A 82 -6.42 -2.39 7.86
CA ASP A 82 -5.88 -1.90 6.58
C ASP A 82 -4.47 -1.29 6.74
N ARG A 83 -4.00 -1.10 7.98
CA ARG A 83 -2.66 -0.55 8.24
C ARG A 83 -1.60 -1.60 7.94
N PRO A 84 -0.56 -1.27 7.14
CA PRO A 84 0.54 -2.18 6.89
C PRO A 84 1.34 -2.45 8.16
N ALA A 85 2.10 -3.54 8.17
CA ALA A 85 3.07 -3.80 9.24
C ALA A 85 4.14 -2.71 9.25
N ASN A 86 4.54 -2.28 10.46
CA ASN A 86 5.59 -1.28 10.62
C ASN A 86 6.93 -1.82 10.09
N LYS A 87 7.62 -0.99 9.31
CA LYS A 87 8.99 -1.25 8.83
C LYS A 87 10.02 -0.77 9.85
N ASP A 88 11.24 -1.31 9.81
CA ASP A 88 12.34 -0.84 10.66
C ASP A 88 12.69 0.62 10.38
N PHE A 89 12.64 1.08 9.12
CA PHE A 89 12.69 2.49 8.75
C PHE A 89 11.29 3.10 8.87
N ILE A 90 10.92 3.48 10.09
CA ILE A 90 9.56 3.91 10.48
C ILE A 90 9.03 5.10 9.66
N PHE A 91 9.91 5.90 9.07
CA PHE A 91 9.56 7.14 8.36
C PHE A 91 8.86 6.91 7.02
N THR A 92 8.93 5.71 6.45
CA THR A 92 8.23 5.37 5.21
C THR A 92 6.85 4.73 5.43
N ASN A 93 6.46 4.45 6.67
CA ASN A 93 5.16 3.83 6.98
C ASN A 93 3.98 4.68 6.49
N SER A 94 4.08 6.02 6.61
CA SER A 94 3.07 6.97 6.12
C SER A 94 3.05 7.14 4.59
N TYR A 95 3.94 6.46 3.87
CA TYR A 95 4.02 6.52 2.41
C TYR A 95 3.79 5.17 1.73
N TYR A 96 3.35 4.16 2.48
CA TYR A 96 3.17 2.79 2.01
C TYR A 96 2.46 2.66 0.65
N PRO A 97 1.34 3.38 0.37
CA PRO A 97 0.62 3.23 -0.90
C PRO A 97 1.35 3.77 -2.13
N TYR A 98 2.43 4.54 -1.92
CA TYR A 98 3.22 5.16 -2.98
C TYR A 98 4.56 4.47 -3.22
N LEU A 99 4.92 3.52 -2.37
CA LEU A 99 6.21 2.83 -2.47
C LEU A 99 6.19 1.79 -3.58
N MET A 100 7.28 1.71 -4.29
CA MET A 100 7.57 0.65 -5.24
C MET A 100 8.76 -0.14 -4.72
N ASP A 101 8.50 -1.37 -4.33
CA ASP A 101 9.47 -2.32 -3.82
C ASP A 101 9.09 -3.73 -4.31
N VAL A 102 9.79 -4.76 -3.86
CA VAL A 102 9.51 -6.14 -4.27
C VAL A 102 8.09 -6.57 -3.89
N ASP A 103 7.56 -6.12 -2.76
CA ASP A 103 6.22 -6.50 -2.26
C ASP A 103 5.10 -5.90 -3.15
N HIS A 104 5.37 -4.77 -3.81
CA HIS A 104 4.45 -4.10 -4.73
C HIS A 104 4.70 -4.43 -6.20
N THR A 105 5.79 -5.17 -6.51
CA THR A 105 6.16 -5.53 -7.89
C THR A 105 5.29 -6.68 -8.39
N THR A 106 4.69 -6.50 -9.56
CA THR A 106 3.99 -7.55 -10.29
C THR A 106 4.89 -8.10 -11.38
N PHE A 107 5.04 -9.42 -11.43
CA PHE A 107 5.78 -10.12 -12.47
C PHE A 107 4.83 -10.64 -13.53
N TYR A 108 5.34 -10.82 -14.74
CA TYR A 108 4.55 -11.16 -15.90
C TYR A 108 5.16 -12.34 -16.67
N ASN A 109 4.30 -13.03 -17.40
CA ASN A 109 4.71 -13.91 -18.49
C ASN A 109 3.75 -13.64 -19.67
N THR A 110 4.28 -13.09 -20.75
CA THR A 110 3.50 -12.57 -21.88
C THR A 110 3.88 -13.29 -23.16
N LYS A 111 2.93 -13.53 -24.05
CA LYS A 111 3.22 -14.04 -25.40
C LYS A 111 3.66 -12.93 -26.35
N THR A 112 3.14 -11.73 -26.15
CA THR A 112 3.47 -10.51 -26.88
C THR A 112 3.84 -9.42 -25.87
N PRO A 113 4.64 -8.41 -26.23
CA PRO A 113 4.89 -7.27 -25.35
C PRO A 113 3.59 -6.65 -24.86
N TYR A 114 3.56 -6.30 -23.58
CA TYR A 114 2.43 -5.66 -22.93
C TYR A 114 2.86 -4.35 -22.28
N SER A 115 2.11 -3.30 -22.52
CA SER A 115 2.28 -2.04 -21.80
C SER A 115 0.94 -1.44 -21.41
N ASN A 116 0.98 -0.68 -20.31
CA ASN A 116 -0.14 0.09 -19.80
C ASN A 116 0.33 1.50 -19.48
N LEU A 117 -0.46 2.49 -19.86
CA LEU A 117 -0.26 3.89 -19.51
C LEU A 117 -1.52 4.40 -18.83
N ASP A 118 -1.38 4.84 -17.57
CA ASP A 118 -2.42 5.53 -16.83
C ASP A 118 -2.01 6.99 -16.64
N TYR A 119 -2.90 7.92 -16.95
CA TYR A 119 -2.74 9.34 -16.67
C TYR A 119 -4.01 9.90 -16.06
N ASN A 120 -3.86 10.49 -14.89
CA ASN A 120 -4.94 11.17 -14.18
C ASN A 120 -4.52 12.60 -13.90
N THR A 121 -5.43 13.54 -14.08
CA THR A 121 -5.22 14.96 -13.82
C THR A 121 -6.44 15.56 -13.16
N GLY A 122 -6.24 16.54 -12.32
CA GLY A 122 -7.31 17.26 -11.65
C GLY A 122 -6.96 18.71 -11.35
N GLY A 123 -7.97 19.49 -11.02
CA GLY A 123 -7.81 20.87 -10.58
C GLY A 123 -7.51 21.88 -11.68
N THR A 124 -7.26 23.09 -11.21
CA THR A 124 -6.84 24.22 -12.04
C THR A 124 -5.32 24.36 -12.03
N THR A 125 -4.77 25.31 -12.79
CA THR A 125 -3.31 25.59 -12.83
C THR A 125 -2.71 25.83 -11.44
N TYR A 126 -3.47 26.38 -10.50
CA TYR A 126 -3.01 26.70 -9.13
C TYR A 126 -3.21 25.55 -8.12
N ARG A 127 -3.95 24.50 -8.51
CA ARG A 127 -4.32 23.36 -7.67
C ARG A 127 -4.16 22.06 -8.45
N ALA A 128 -3.26 22.05 -9.44
CA ALA A 128 -3.11 20.92 -10.32
C ALA A 128 -2.61 19.69 -9.54
N GLU A 129 -3.22 18.56 -9.81
CA GLU A 129 -2.71 17.25 -9.45
C GLU A 129 -2.55 16.42 -10.72
N ASP A 130 -1.40 15.82 -10.90
CA ASP A 130 -1.09 14.94 -12.02
C ASP A 130 -0.53 13.62 -11.49
N HIS A 131 -1.02 12.50 -12.02
CA HIS A 131 -0.51 11.17 -11.73
C HIS A 131 -0.32 10.40 -13.03
N ILE A 132 0.92 10.00 -13.29
CA ILE A 132 1.30 9.20 -14.47
C ILE A 132 1.86 7.88 -13.99
N LYS A 133 1.31 6.79 -14.50
CA LYS A 133 1.83 5.44 -14.27
C LYS A 133 2.06 4.74 -15.60
N PHE A 134 3.22 4.14 -15.72
CA PHE A 134 3.61 3.40 -16.91
C PHE A 134 4.13 2.02 -16.53
N LEU A 135 3.70 1.02 -17.25
CA LEU A 135 4.18 -0.36 -17.18
C LEU A 135 4.56 -0.83 -18.57
N PHE A 136 5.71 -1.46 -18.68
CA PHE A 136 6.12 -2.21 -19.85
C PHE A 136 6.68 -3.57 -19.44
N THR A 137 6.30 -4.62 -20.15
CA THR A 137 6.86 -5.96 -19.93
C THR A 137 6.89 -6.77 -21.23
N ALA A 138 7.92 -7.56 -21.40
CA ALA A 138 8.09 -8.42 -22.56
C ALA A 138 8.86 -9.70 -22.20
N ASN A 139 8.54 -10.77 -22.91
CA ASN A 139 9.33 -11.99 -22.86
C ASN A 139 10.43 -11.94 -23.93
N ALA A 140 11.70 -12.04 -23.52
CA ALA A 140 12.80 -12.22 -24.45
C ALA A 140 12.78 -13.62 -25.10
N ASN A 141 12.29 -14.61 -24.35
CA ASN A 141 12.03 -15.97 -24.81
C ASN A 141 11.02 -16.65 -23.86
N LYS A 142 10.74 -17.95 -24.07
CA LYS A 142 9.77 -18.72 -23.25
C LYS A 142 10.11 -18.79 -21.74
N LYS A 143 11.35 -18.48 -21.36
CA LYS A 143 11.86 -18.61 -19.98
C LYS A 143 12.19 -17.29 -19.31
N LEU A 144 12.45 -16.23 -20.08
CA LEU A 144 12.93 -14.94 -19.57
C LEU A 144 11.93 -13.85 -19.88
N ASN A 145 11.39 -13.24 -18.83
CA ASN A 145 10.58 -12.02 -18.87
C ASN A 145 11.34 -10.88 -18.19
N PHE A 146 11.15 -9.67 -18.67
CA PHE A 146 11.61 -8.44 -18.04
C PHE A 146 10.59 -7.33 -18.20
N GLY A 147 10.70 -6.33 -17.35
CA GLY A 147 9.80 -5.19 -17.43
C GLY A 147 10.26 -4.03 -16.56
N THR A 148 9.52 -2.93 -16.69
CA THR A 148 9.70 -1.71 -15.91
C THR A 148 8.36 -1.13 -15.53
N THR A 149 8.29 -0.54 -14.34
CA THR A 149 7.16 0.27 -13.88
C THR A 149 7.67 1.63 -13.45
N LEU A 150 6.99 2.69 -13.86
CA LEU A 150 7.23 4.06 -13.43
C LEU A 150 5.92 4.63 -12.87
N ASP A 151 6.02 5.38 -11.78
CA ASP A 151 4.90 6.04 -11.12
C ASP A 151 5.33 7.43 -10.70
N TYR A 152 4.65 8.45 -11.18
CA TYR A 152 4.97 9.84 -10.92
C TYR A 152 3.73 10.62 -10.52
N ILE A 153 3.78 11.26 -9.35
CA ILE A 153 2.75 12.13 -8.84
C ILE A 153 3.34 13.52 -8.63
N TYR A 154 2.60 14.51 -9.10
CA TYR A 154 2.84 15.92 -8.80
C TYR A 154 1.52 16.56 -8.41
N ALA A 155 1.46 17.17 -7.22
CA ALA A 155 0.28 17.87 -6.76
C ALA A 155 0.70 19.16 -6.04
N ILE A 156 0.07 20.27 -6.39
CA ILE A 156 0.36 21.59 -5.81
C ILE A 156 -0.30 21.71 -4.42
N GLY A 157 -1.52 21.19 -4.28
CA GLY A 157 -2.33 21.36 -3.08
C GLY A 157 -3.13 22.66 -3.08
N GLU A 158 -4.04 22.77 -2.11
CA GLU A 158 -4.96 23.91 -1.97
C GLU A 158 -4.34 25.09 -1.23
N TYR A 159 -3.49 24.79 -0.26
CA TYR A 159 -2.94 25.76 0.69
C TYR A 159 -1.46 26.00 0.41
N ASP A 160 -0.93 27.12 0.95
CA ASP A 160 0.48 27.44 0.80
C ASP A 160 1.39 26.35 1.39
N ASN A 161 2.56 26.16 0.76
CA ASN A 161 3.59 25.19 1.16
C ASN A 161 3.05 23.75 1.36
N GLN A 162 2.20 23.26 0.43
CA GLN A 162 1.58 21.94 0.50
C GLN A 162 1.95 21.03 -0.67
N SER A 163 2.81 21.46 -1.58
CA SER A 163 3.08 20.71 -2.80
C SER A 163 3.81 19.40 -2.54
N VAL A 164 3.53 18.42 -3.39
CA VAL A 164 4.04 17.05 -3.31
C VAL A 164 4.63 16.66 -4.64
N LYS A 165 5.77 15.97 -4.62
CA LYS A 165 6.40 15.37 -5.78
C LYS A 165 6.85 13.96 -5.45
N ARG A 166 6.35 12.96 -6.19
CA ARG A 166 6.67 11.54 -6.02
C ARG A 166 7.21 10.99 -7.32
N PHE A 167 8.30 10.28 -7.23
CA PHE A 167 8.82 9.47 -8.31
C PHE A 167 9.16 8.09 -7.75
N SER A 168 8.56 7.05 -8.32
CA SER A 168 8.85 5.67 -7.99
C SER A 168 9.07 4.90 -9.29
N GLY A 169 10.09 4.05 -9.31
CA GLY A 169 10.41 3.26 -10.48
C GLY A 169 10.98 1.90 -10.10
N SER A 170 10.69 0.89 -10.92
CA SER A 170 11.29 -0.43 -10.78
C SER A 170 11.64 -1.04 -12.12
N LEU A 171 12.75 -1.79 -12.12
CA LEU A 171 13.10 -2.75 -13.15
C LEU A 171 12.95 -4.14 -12.53
N PHE A 172 12.29 -5.04 -13.24
CA PHE A 172 12.09 -6.39 -12.76
C PHE A 172 12.34 -7.42 -13.86
N GLY A 173 12.70 -8.63 -13.44
CA GLY A 173 12.88 -9.74 -14.35
C GLY A 173 12.66 -11.07 -13.68
N SER A 174 12.26 -12.07 -14.46
CA SER A 174 12.12 -13.43 -14.01
C SER A 174 12.61 -14.42 -15.06
N TYR A 175 13.40 -15.39 -14.61
CA TYR A 175 13.84 -16.52 -15.41
C TYR A 175 13.23 -17.81 -14.86
N GLN A 176 12.56 -18.59 -15.70
CA GLN A 176 11.90 -19.84 -15.35
C GLN A 176 12.44 -20.97 -16.22
N GLY A 177 13.55 -21.57 -15.80
CA GLY A 177 14.15 -22.77 -16.43
C GLY A 177 13.60 -24.07 -15.84
N LYS A 178 14.09 -25.22 -16.37
CA LYS A 178 13.70 -26.56 -15.88
C LYS A 178 14.25 -26.83 -14.48
N HIS A 179 15.52 -26.51 -14.25
CA HIS A 179 16.24 -26.77 -12.98
C HIS A 179 16.53 -25.47 -12.21
N TYR A 180 16.59 -24.34 -12.88
CA TYR A 180 16.98 -23.08 -12.30
C TYR A 180 15.90 -22.01 -12.52
N THR A 181 15.56 -21.29 -11.47
CA THR A 181 14.68 -20.12 -11.50
C THR A 181 15.37 -18.95 -10.85
N ALA A 182 15.14 -17.75 -11.37
CA ALA A 182 15.66 -16.52 -10.78
C ALA A 182 14.64 -15.39 -10.93
N ILE A 183 14.59 -14.51 -9.92
CA ILE A 183 13.75 -13.33 -9.88
C ILE A 183 14.60 -12.17 -9.39
N GLY A 184 14.54 -11.03 -10.09
CA GLY A 184 15.26 -9.83 -9.72
C GLY A 184 14.38 -8.61 -9.77
N VAL A 185 14.57 -7.69 -8.82
CA VAL A 185 13.94 -6.37 -8.78
C VAL A 185 14.98 -5.35 -8.34
N VAL A 186 15.03 -4.24 -9.06
CA VAL A 186 15.72 -3.02 -8.64
C VAL A 186 14.70 -1.89 -8.63
N SER A 187 14.51 -1.24 -7.49
CA SER A 187 13.54 -0.16 -7.36
C SER A 187 14.11 1.05 -6.66
N THR A 188 13.52 2.21 -6.97
CA THR A 188 13.86 3.47 -6.33
C THR A 188 12.59 4.30 -6.11
N ASN A 189 12.55 4.98 -4.97
CA ASN A 189 11.48 5.90 -4.58
C ASN A 189 12.12 7.23 -4.15
N ASN A 190 11.60 8.34 -4.64
CA ASN A 190 11.99 9.68 -4.23
C ASN A 190 10.72 10.50 -3.96
N LEU A 191 10.44 10.73 -2.69
CA LEU A 191 9.18 11.24 -2.21
C LEU A 191 9.44 12.58 -1.51
N SER A 192 9.07 13.68 -2.16
CA SER A 192 9.22 15.04 -1.63
C SER A 192 7.87 15.60 -1.19
N ASN A 193 7.85 16.26 -0.05
CA ASN A 193 6.67 16.86 0.53
C ASN A 193 7.03 18.21 1.14
N TYR A 194 6.39 19.27 0.66
CA TYR A 194 6.43 20.55 1.36
C TYR A 194 5.51 20.48 2.57
N GLU A 195 6.01 20.93 3.71
CA GLU A 195 5.38 20.77 5.01
C GLU A 195 4.91 22.13 5.51
N ASN A 196 3.59 22.30 5.60
CA ASN A 196 3.00 23.53 6.11
C ASN A 196 2.48 23.44 7.56
N GLY A 197 2.52 22.25 8.17
CA GLY A 197 2.02 22.02 9.53
C GLY A 197 0.51 22.11 9.67
N GLY A 198 -0.24 22.24 8.57
CA GLY A 198 -1.67 22.48 8.54
C GLY A 198 -2.05 23.95 8.70
N LEU A 199 -3.35 24.26 8.67
CA LEU A 199 -3.88 25.60 8.87
C LEU A 199 -3.63 26.10 10.29
N ALA A 200 -3.26 27.39 10.40
CA ALA A 200 -3.06 28.05 11.69
C ALA A 200 -4.40 28.26 12.42
N ASP A 201 -5.45 28.58 11.67
CA ASP A 201 -6.81 28.71 12.16
C ASP A 201 -7.74 27.76 11.39
N SER A 202 -8.35 26.83 12.12
CA SER A 202 -9.28 25.86 11.54
C SER A 202 -10.63 26.46 11.14
N THR A 203 -10.97 27.65 11.62
CA THR A 203 -12.22 28.35 11.29
C THR A 203 -12.18 29.00 9.91
N ASP A 204 -11.00 29.18 9.32
CA ASP A 204 -10.82 29.79 8.00
C ASP A 204 -11.62 29.07 6.91
N ILE A 205 -11.77 27.73 7.00
CA ILE A 205 -12.50 26.95 5.97
C ILE A 205 -14.03 27.07 6.07
N THR A 206 -14.57 27.54 7.20
CA THR A 206 -16.02 27.69 7.43
C THR A 206 -16.45 29.13 7.46
N SER A 207 -15.52 30.06 7.62
CA SER A 207 -15.81 31.51 7.62
C SER A 207 -16.05 32.01 6.19
N SER A 208 -17.04 32.88 6.01
CA SER A 208 -17.32 33.58 4.74
C SER A 208 -16.26 34.65 4.48
N THR A 209 -15.03 34.22 4.19
CA THR A 209 -13.92 35.14 3.92
C THR A 209 -13.78 35.39 2.41
N THR A 210 -13.35 36.58 2.03
CA THR A 210 -12.94 36.91 0.65
C THR A 210 -11.49 36.54 0.35
N VAL A 211 -10.77 36.04 1.36
CA VAL A 211 -9.36 35.61 1.23
C VAL A 211 -9.27 34.32 0.43
N ALA A 212 -8.40 34.28 -0.53
CA ALA A 212 -8.16 33.05 -1.29
C ALA A 212 -7.53 31.98 -0.40
N THR A 213 -7.89 30.71 -0.58
CA THR A 213 -7.41 29.59 0.25
C THR A 213 -5.89 29.44 0.30
N LYS A 214 -5.20 29.78 -0.80
CA LYS A 214 -3.73 29.83 -0.86
C LYS A 214 -3.10 30.89 0.07
N ASP A 215 -3.86 31.89 0.50
CA ASP A 215 -3.40 32.96 1.38
C ASP A 215 -3.77 32.71 2.86
N PHE A 216 -4.41 31.56 3.16
CA PHE A 216 -4.65 31.13 4.53
C PHE A 216 -3.32 30.85 5.23
N LYS A 217 -3.20 31.32 6.46
CA LYS A 217 -1.97 31.16 7.24
C LYS A 217 -1.74 29.68 7.58
N THR A 218 -0.56 29.21 7.29
CA THR A 218 -0.06 27.90 7.68
C THR A 218 0.91 27.99 8.84
N ARG A 219 1.21 26.87 9.50
CA ARG A 219 1.91 26.85 10.77
C ARG A 219 3.43 26.83 10.64
N ILE A 220 3.97 26.25 9.56
CA ILE A 220 5.41 26.15 9.28
C ILE A 220 5.69 26.26 7.78
N VAL A 221 6.97 26.52 7.46
CA VAL A 221 7.51 26.41 6.11
C VAL A 221 8.66 25.40 6.14
N GLY A 222 8.31 24.15 5.86
CA GLY A 222 9.23 23.03 5.94
C GLY A 222 9.25 22.20 4.65
N TYR A 223 10.15 21.24 4.60
CA TYR A 223 10.34 20.32 3.49
C TYR A 223 10.82 18.97 4.00
N SER A 224 10.15 17.90 3.60
CA SER A 224 10.57 16.52 3.84
C SER A 224 10.91 15.82 2.54
N ASN A 225 12.00 15.06 2.53
CA ASN A 225 12.34 14.19 1.41
C ASN A 225 12.67 12.79 1.92
N TYR A 226 12.04 11.80 1.30
CA TYR A 226 12.25 10.39 1.58
C TYR A 226 12.77 9.71 0.33
N LYS A 227 13.91 9.05 0.45
CA LYS A 227 14.47 8.23 -0.63
C LYS A 227 14.58 6.80 -0.14
N GLN A 228 14.19 5.87 -0.99
CA GLN A 228 14.39 4.44 -0.74
C GLN A 228 14.80 3.78 -2.04
N SER A 229 15.85 2.97 -1.99
CA SER A 229 16.28 2.11 -3.09
C SER A 229 16.38 0.68 -2.60
N GLN A 230 15.98 -0.27 -3.43
CA GLN A 230 15.99 -1.68 -3.10
C GLN A 230 16.58 -2.49 -4.25
N ILE A 231 17.42 -3.45 -3.92
CA ILE A 231 17.85 -4.52 -4.81
C ILE A 231 17.38 -5.83 -4.18
N PHE A 232 16.60 -6.59 -4.92
CA PHE A 232 16.16 -7.91 -4.53
C PHE A 232 16.57 -8.92 -5.61
N PHE A 233 17.19 -10.00 -5.20
CA PHE A 233 17.55 -11.10 -6.09
C PHE A 233 17.34 -12.42 -5.38
N ASN A 234 16.43 -13.23 -5.92
CA ASN A 234 16.21 -14.59 -5.47
C ASN A 234 16.58 -15.56 -6.60
N HIS A 235 17.32 -16.59 -6.30
CA HIS A 235 17.56 -17.68 -7.23
C HIS A 235 17.44 -19.03 -6.56
N GLN A 236 16.98 -20.01 -7.31
CA GLN A 236 16.69 -21.34 -6.80
C GLN A 236 17.14 -22.39 -7.81
N TYR A 237 17.74 -23.45 -7.29
CA TYR A 237 18.09 -24.64 -8.07
C TYR A 237 17.25 -25.83 -7.61
N SER A 238 16.61 -26.52 -8.56
CA SER A 238 15.73 -27.66 -8.32
C SER A 238 16.41 -28.98 -8.66
N VAL A 239 16.32 -29.92 -7.75
CA VAL A 239 16.66 -31.34 -7.97
C VAL A 239 15.33 -32.10 -7.97
N GLY A 240 15.14 -32.99 -8.95
CA GLY A 240 13.88 -33.69 -9.13
C GLY A 240 14.00 -34.94 -9.98
N ILE A 241 12.87 -35.50 -10.32
CA ILE A 241 12.71 -36.74 -11.07
C ILE A 241 11.95 -36.49 -12.38
N GLU A 242 12.24 -37.30 -13.39
CA GLU A 242 11.46 -37.40 -14.60
C GLU A 242 10.25 -38.30 -14.35
N ARG A 243 9.04 -37.80 -14.60
CA ARG A 243 7.81 -38.56 -14.43
C ARG A 243 7.10 -38.73 -15.78
N PRO A 244 6.72 -39.94 -16.18
CA PRO A 244 5.94 -40.14 -17.38
C PRO A 244 4.52 -39.61 -17.18
N VAL A 245 4.08 -38.74 -18.08
CA VAL A 245 2.72 -38.22 -18.17
C VAL A 245 2.11 -38.66 -19.48
N ARG A 246 1.07 -39.48 -19.39
CA ARG A 246 0.32 -39.96 -20.58
C ARG A 246 -0.48 -38.80 -21.16
N ILE A 247 -0.19 -38.45 -22.41
CA ILE A 247 -0.91 -37.37 -23.13
C ILE A 247 -2.10 -37.97 -23.88
N ASN A 248 -1.88 -39.07 -24.61
CA ASN A 248 -2.89 -39.83 -25.34
C ASN A 248 -2.58 -41.32 -25.16
N GLU A 249 -3.40 -42.19 -25.78
CA GLU A 249 -3.21 -43.67 -25.69
C GLU A 249 -1.81 -44.10 -26.17
N ASP A 250 -1.25 -43.41 -27.17
CA ASP A 250 0.03 -43.74 -27.81
C ASP A 250 1.20 -42.81 -27.49
N SER A 251 1.02 -41.78 -26.66
CA SER A 251 2.08 -40.81 -26.38
C SER A 251 2.30 -40.57 -24.89
N VAL A 252 3.55 -40.72 -24.46
CA VAL A 252 4.01 -40.42 -23.09
C VAL A 252 5.05 -39.31 -23.16
N ARG A 253 4.83 -38.25 -22.40
CA ARG A 253 5.82 -37.18 -22.21
C ARG A 253 6.49 -37.35 -20.86
N MET A 254 7.80 -37.20 -20.81
CA MET A 254 8.54 -37.15 -19.57
C MET A 254 8.52 -35.71 -19.02
N ASP A 255 7.80 -35.50 -17.94
CA ASP A 255 7.74 -34.21 -17.28
C ASP A 255 8.68 -34.20 -16.06
N TYR A 256 9.52 -33.18 -15.96
CA TYR A 256 10.37 -32.97 -14.82
C TYR A 256 9.54 -32.51 -13.63
N VAL A 257 9.63 -33.22 -12.52
CA VAL A 257 8.96 -32.89 -11.25
C VAL A 257 10.02 -32.51 -10.23
N PRO A 258 10.09 -31.26 -9.77
CA PRO A 258 11.00 -30.88 -8.71
C PRO A 258 10.63 -31.57 -7.40
N VAL A 259 11.63 -32.10 -6.71
CA VAL A 259 11.51 -32.73 -5.40
C VAL A 259 11.99 -31.77 -4.32
N THR A 260 13.21 -31.28 -4.51
CA THR A 260 13.90 -30.39 -3.57
C THR A 260 14.36 -29.14 -4.31
N ARG A 261 14.25 -27.98 -3.68
CA ARG A 261 14.87 -26.74 -4.16
C ARG A 261 15.79 -26.18 -3.10
N PHE A 262 16.95 -25.71 -3.56
CA PHE A 262 17.88 -24.90 -2.80
C PHE A 262 17.77 -23.47 -3.28
N GLY A 263 17.52 -22.55 -2.37
CA GLY A 263 17.30 -21.14 -2.68
C GLY A 263 18.24 -20.24 -1.92
N HIS A 264 18.62 -19.14 -2.56
CA HIS A 264 19.28 -18.01 -1.93
C HIS A 264 18.56 -16.72 -2.31
N THR A 265 18.33 -15.88 -1.33
CA THR A 265 17.79 -14.53 -1.51
C THR A 265 18.80 -13.52 -0.98
N PHE A 266 19.14 -12.56 -1.82
CA PHE A 266 19.87 -11.36 -1.46
C PHE A 266 18.93 -10.17 -1.53
N LYS A 267 18.90 -9.35 -0.47
CA LYS A 267 18.12 -8.11 -0.44
C LYS A 267 18.99 -7.00 0.15
N TYR A 268 19.03 -5.89 -0.55
CA TYR A 268 19.62 -4.64 -0.08
C TYR A 268 18.57 -3.54 -0.10
N ASP A 269 18.35 -2.91 1.04
CA ASP A 269 17.49 -1.74 1.20
C ASP A 269 18.32 -0.56 1.69
N ASP A 270 18.22 0.58 1.03
CA ASP A 270 18.77 1.86 1.50
C ASP A 270 17.65 2.88 1.57
N ALA A 271 17.39 3.40 2.78
CA ALA A 271 16.33 4.34 3.04
C ALA A 271 16.85 5.56 3.79
N ARG A 272 16.43 6.75 3.36
CA ARG A 272 16.83 8.03 3.94
C ARG A 272 15.63 8.96 4.06
N LYS A 273 15.52 9.63 5.19
CA LYS A 273 14.67 10.79 5.42
C LYS A 273 15.53 12.02 5.62
N ARG A 274 15.18 13.12 4.97
CA ARG A 274 15.69 14.46 5.24
C ARG A 274 14.54 15.36 5.63
N TYR A 275 14.69 16.13 6.71
CA TYR A 275 13.78 17.18 7.10
C TYR A 275 14.53 18.52 7.09
N TYR A 276 13.95 19.51 6.43
CA TYR A 276 14.47 20.88 6.37
C TYR A 276 13.37 21.85 6.77
N GLU A 277 13.73 22.84 7.57
CA GLU A 277 12.85 23.95 7.96
C GLU A 277 13.68 25.23 8.07
N SER A 278 13.20 26.29 7.45
CA SER A 278 13.73 27.64 7.71
C SER A 278 13.13 28.16 9.00
N SER A 279 13.92 28.84 9.84
CA SER A 279 13.41 29.43 11.07
C SER A 279 12.28 30.42 10.76
N VAL A 280 11.11 30.19 11.32
CA VAL A 280 9.96 31.07 11.17
C VAL A 280 9.98 32.11 12.28
N VAL A 281 9.88 33.38 11.92
CA VAL A 281 9.67 34.47 12.87
C VAL A 281 8.22 34.38 13.38
N GLY A 282 8.01 33.97 14.62
CA GLY A 282 6.68 33.86 15.21
C GLY A 282 6.62 32.87 16.38
N LYS A 283 5.40 32.39 16.72
CA LYS A 283 5.24 31.34 17.72
C LYS A 283 5.87 30.04 17.21
N PRO A 284 6.78 29.40 17.97
CA PRO A 284 7.41 28.16 17.54
C PRO A 284 6.36 27.04 17.42
N PHE A 285 6.42 26.30 16.32
CA PHE A 285 5.59 25.10 16.12
C PHE A 285 6.06 23.93 16.98
N TYR A 286 7.39 23.81 17.15
CA TYR A 286 8.02 22.78 17.96
C TYR A 286 8.30 23.27 19.37
N ASN A 287 8.11 22.38 20.36
CA ASN A 287 8.37 22.70 21.77
C ASN A 287 9.86 22.86 22.06
N ASN A 288 10.72 22.21 21.27
CA ASN A 288 12.16 22.21 21.48
C ASN A 288 12.91 22.50 20.19
N THR A 289 14.03 23.21 20.33
CA THR A 289 15.06 23.41 19.31
C THR A 289 16.39 23.27 20.01
N TYR A 290 17.06 22.13 19.81
CA TYR A 290 18.29 21.77 20.53
C TYR A 290 19.54 22.44 19.95
N LEU A 291 19.50 22.70 18.63
CA LEU A 291 20.61 23.38 17.94
C LEU A 291 20.15 24.78 17.51
N PRO A 292 20.77 25.85 17.99
CA PRO A 292 20.40 27.24 17.69
C PRO A 292 20.94 27.65 16.31
N THR A 293 20.50 26.96 15.26
CA THR A 293 20.87 27.26 13.85
C THR A 293 19.77 28.08 13.19
N ALA A 294 20.13 28.83 12.13
CA ALA A 294 19.17 29.62 11.34
C ALA A 294 18.15 28.73 10.59
N PHE A 295 18.43 27.45 10.47
CA PHE A 295 17.57 26.47 9.82
C PHE A 295 17.79 25.08 10.44
N THR A 296 16.80 24.22 10.32
CA THR A 296 16.89 22.80 10.68
C THR A 296 17.19 21.98 9.42
N ASN A 297 18.14 21.03 9.51
CA ASN A 297 18.50 20.13 8.42
C ASN A 297 18.90 18.76 8.98
N ASP A 298 17.91 17.94 9.27
CA ASP A 298 18.08 16.64 9.90
C ASP A 298 18.00 15.52 8.88
N THR A 299 18.90 14.55 8.99
CA THR A 299 18.88 13.34 8.15
C THR A 299 18.88 12.10 9.02
N SER A 300 18.02 11.15 8.69
CA SER A 300 17.99 9.79 9.26
C SER A 300 18.08 8.78 8.12
N ALA A 301 18.94 7.79 8.24
CA ALA A 301 19.11 6.76 7.22
C ALA A 301 19.23 5.36 7.84
N LEU A 302 18.82 4.37 7.06
CA LEU A 302 18.96 2.95 7.35
C LEU A 302 19.36 2.22 6.08
N SER A 303 20.50 1.56 6.09
CA SER A 303 20.83 0.57 5.07
C SER A 303 20.75 -0.83 5.67
N THR A 304 20.11 -1.75 4.95
CA THR A 304 19.90 -3.14 5.39
C THR A 304 20.38 -4.10 4.32
N VAL A 305 21.23 -5.04 4.71
CA VAL A 305 21.63 -6.18 3.88
C VAL A 305 21.02 -7.44 4.48
N THR A 306 20.26 -8.18 3.70
CA THR A 306 19.64 -9.44 4.12
C THR A 306 20.07 -10.58 3.19
N ASN A 307 20.54 -11.68 3.76
CA ASN A 307 20.84 -12.91 3.05
C ASN A 307 20.00 -14.04 3.65
N THR A 308 19.25 -14.74 2.81
CA THR A 308 18.43 -15.88 3.21
C THR A 308 18.81 -17.12 2.42
N LEU A 309 19.18 -18.18 3.09
CA LEU A 309 19.38 -19.50 2.50
C LEU A 309 18.18 -20.37 2.83
N SER A 310 17.70 -21.14 1.86
CA SER A 310 16.52 -21.98 2.03
C SER A 310 16.67 -23.33 1.36
N VAL A 311 16.00 -24.33 1.93
CA VAL A 311 15.76 -25.62 1.33
C VAL A 311 14.27 -25.91 1.38
N SER A 312 13.71 -26.40 0.30
CA SER A 312 12.30 -26.75 0.25
C SER A 312 12.08 -28.13 -0.36
N MET A 313 11.08 -28.81 0.17
CA MET A 313 10.48 -30.00 -0.41
C MET A 313 9.17 -29.57 -1.09
N GLU A 314 9.05 -29.87 -2.38
CA GLU A 314 7.91 -29.43 -3.19
C GLU A 314 6.69 -30.33 -2.99
N GLU A 315 5.50 -29.72 -2.98
CA GLU A 315 4.22 -30.43 -2.84
C GLU A 315 3.98 -31.47 -3.96
N GLU A 316 4.54 -31.26 -5.15
CA GLU A 316 4.31 -32.11 -6.33
C GLU A 316 5.00 -33.47 -6.26
N PHE A 317 5.98 -33.59 -5.41
CA PHE A 317 6.83 -34.79 -5.32
C PHE A 317 6.03 -36.01 -4.89
N ASN A 318 5.20 -35.91 -3.86
CA ASN A 318 4.53 -37.06 -3.27
C ASN A 318 2.99 -36.95 -3.45
N LYS A 319 2.40 -37.98 -4.08
CA LYS A 319 0.94 -38.02 -4.25
C LYS A 319 0.17 -38.27 -2.96
N TRP A 320 0.84 -38.85 -1.93
CA TRP A 320 0.25 -39.19 -0.64
C TRP A 320 0.39 -38.05 0.38
N LEU A 321 1.58 -37.44 0.44
CA LEU A 321 1.88 -36.30 1.30
C LEU A 321 1.75 -35.01 0.48
N GLN A 322 0.52 -34.54 0.33
CA GLN A 322 0.21 -33.35 -0.47
C GLN A 322 0.49 -32.07 0.33
N PHE A 323 1.74 -31.87 0.77
CA PHE A 323 2.20 -30.62 1.38
C PHE A 323 3.62 -30.30 0.94
N GLY A 324 3.95 -29.02 0.94
CA GLY A 324 5.31 -28.50 0.77
C GLY A 324 5.89 -28.08 2.12
N LEU A 325 7.16 -28.32 2.31
CA LEU A 325 7.92 -27.90 3.49
C LEU A 325 9.11 -27.07 3.05
N LYS A 326 9.28 -25.88 3.63
CA LYS A 326 10.47 -25.04 3.42
C LYS A 326 11.12 -24.77 4.78
N ALA A 327 12.45 -24.79 4.81
CA ALA A 327 13.24 -24.34 5.95
C ALA A 327 14.21 -23.27 5.47
N PHE A 328 14.50 -22.29 6.32
CA PHE A 328 15.41 -21.20 5.98
C PHE A 328 16.19 -20.68 7.17
N ILE A 329 17.33 -20.09 6.86
CA ILE A 329 18.12 -19.25 7.77
C ILE A 329 18.32 -17.91 7.09
N GLU A 330 18.13 -16.83 7.86
CA GLU A 330 18.29 -15.46 7.39
C GLU A 330 19.23 -14.70 8.30
N ASN A 331 20.17 -13.99 7.71
CA ASN A 331 21.02 -13.01 8.38
C ASN A 331 20.72 -11.62 7.85
N GLU A 332 20.54 -10.67 8.75
CA GLU A 332 20.25 -9.28 8.48
C GLU A 332 21.27 -8.38 9.19
N ILE A 333 21.84 -7.43 8.44
CA ILE A 333 22.75 -6.41 8.95
C ILE A 333 22.11 -5.04 8.65
N GLN A 334 21.92 -4.25 9.70
CA GLN A 334 21.27 -2.94 9.67
C GLN A 334 22.25 -1.87 10.14
N ASN A 335 22.47 -0.84 9.30
CA ASN A 335 23.30 0.31 9.60
C ASN A 335 22.44 1.56 9.69
N TYR A 336 22.34 2.11 10.88
CA TYR A 336 21.58 3.32 11.22
C TYR A 336 22.48 4.53 11.20
N THR A 337 22.00 5.64 10.66
CA THR A 337 22.71 6.92 10.64
C THR A 337 21.75 8.03 11.05
N PHE A 338 22.21 8.85 11.99
CA PHE A 338 21.59 10.12 12.37
C PHE A 338 22.58 11.24 12.06
N ASN A 339 22.15 12.24 11.33
CA ASN A 339 22.97 13.40 10.99
C ASN A 339 22.13 14.65 11.20
N THR A 340 22.59 15.49 12.11
CA THR A 340 22.17 16.89 12.27
C THR A 340 23.33 17.77 11.85
N ASP A 341 23.13 19.07 11.67
CA ASP A 341 24.19 19.98 11.23
C ASP A 341 25.49 19.93 12.05
N SER A 342 25.45 19.40 13.27
CA SER A 342 26.57 19.39 14.21
C SER A 342 27.02 17.99 14.66
N LEU A 343 26.23 16.95 14.45
CA LEU A 343 26.48 15.62 14.97
C LEU A 343 26.14 14.54 13.96
N VAL A 344 27.06 13.61 13.77
CA VAL A 344 26.83 12.38 12.99
C VAL A 344 26.99 11.18 13.91
N ASN A 345 25.98 10.33 13.97
CA ASN A 345 25.97 9.14 14.78
C ASN A 345 25.68 7.91 13.92
N HIS A 346 26.48 6.85 14.07
CA HIS A 346 26.34 5.60 13.34
C HIS A 346 26.18 4.45 14.32
N MET A 347 25.25 3.52 14.01
CA MET A 347 25.03 2.33 14.78
C MET A 347 24.76 1.14 13.85
N SER A 348 25.48 0.04 14.05
CA SER A 348 25.24 -1.21 13.35
C SER A 348 24.57 -2.24 14.25
N LYS A 349 23.60 -2.97 13.71
CA LYS A 349 22.90 -4.09 14.36
C LYS A 349 22.89 -5.28 13.42
N SER A 350 23.14 -6.45 13.94
CA SER A 350 23.06 -7.71 13.22
C SER A 350 22.04 -8.61 13.89
N SER A 351 21.35 -9.42 13.10
CA SER A 351 20.35 -10.38 13.58
C SER A 351 20.34 -11.60 12.72
N THR A 352 20.15 -12.77 13.33
CA THR A 352 19.97 -14.02 12.59
C THR A 352 18.74 -14.73 13.10
N LYS A 353 17.90 -15.19 12.14
CA LYS A 353 16.71 -15.98 12.43
C LYS A 353 16.68 -17.26 11.63
N ILE A 354 15.96 -18.25 12.14
CA ILE A 354 15.62 -19.49 11.45
C ILE A 354 14.11 -19.60 11.36
N GLY A 355 13.63 -20.29 10.36
CA GLY A 355 12.20 -20.52 10.21
C GLY A 355 11.86 -21.62 9.24
N GLY A 356 10.57 -21.92 9.17
CA GLY A 356 10.01 -22.90 8.26
C GLY A 356 8.60 -22.55 7.83
N ILE A 357 8.22 -23.04 6.66
CA ILE A 357 6.88 -22.88 6.09
C ILE A 357 6.35 -24.28 5.75
N LEU A 358 5.17 -24.59 6.29
CA LEU A 358 4.39 -25.76 5.92
C LEU A 358 3.21 -25.29 5.09
N SER A 359 3.07 -25.75 3.86
CA SER A 359 2.02 -25.26 2.97
C SER A 359 1.38 -26.36 2.13
N LYS A 360 0.09 -26.16 1.82
CA LYS A 360 -0.66 -26.92 0.83
C LYS A 360 -1.40 -25.93 -0.07
N GLN A 361 -0.94 -25.77 -1.29
CA GLN A 361 -1.52 -24.81 -2.25
C GLN A 361 -2.38 -25.50 -3.31
N ARG A 362 -2.22 -26.82 -3.45
CA ARG A 362 -2.97 -27.64 -4.42
C ARG A 362 -4.22 -28.26 -3.78
N GLY A 363 -5.19 -28.51 -4.60
CA GLY A 363 -6.48 -29.04 -4.18
C GLY A 363 -7.60 -28.00 -4.26
N ARG A 364 -8.84 -28.48 -4.36
CA ARG A 364 -10.04 -27.63 -4.51
C ARG A 364 -10.69 -27.29 -3.17
N LEU A 365 -10.58 -28.18 -2.18
CA LEU A 365 -11.37 -28.07 -0.96
C LEU A 365 -10.66 -27.38 0.19
N PHE A 366 -9.33 -27.56 0.30
CA PHE A 366 -8.59 -27.13 1.47
C PHE A 366 -7.16 -26.73 1.12
N LYS A 367 -6.81 -25.48 1.46
CA LYS A 367 -5.46 -24.94 1.31
C LYS A 367 -5.00 -24.34 2.62
N TYR A 368 -3.73 -24.44 2.93
CA TYR A 368 -3.15 -23.83 4.13
C TYR A 368 -1.70 -23.38 3.90
N ASN A 369 -1.29 -22.44 4.73
CA ASN A 369 0.10 -21.99 4.84
C ASN A 369 0.36 -21.66 6.31
N VAL A 370 1.39 -22.25 6.89
CA VAL A 370 1.82 -22.01 8.28
C VAL A 370 3.30 -21.65 8.28
N LEU A 371 3.63 -20.46 8.72
CA LEU A 371 4.98 -19.95 8.91
C LEU A 371 5.33 -19.99 10.40
N GLY A 372 6.50 -20.53 10.75
CA GLY A 372 7.12 -20.39 12.05
C GLY A 372 8.53 -19.84 11.91
N GLU A 373 8.88 -18.80 12.65
CA GLU A 373 10.26 -18.25 12.66
C GLU A 373 10.64 -17.76 14.05
N VAL A 374 11.95 -17.82 14.35
CA VAL A 374 12.53 -17.33 15.60
C VAL A 374 13.88 -16.67 15.36
N GLY A 375 14.06 -15.49 15.95
CA GLY A 375 15.34 -14.79 16.04
C GLY A 375 16.17 -15.37 17.17
N PHE A 376 17.33 -15.94 16.87
CA PHE A 376 18.15 -16.61 17.88
C PHE A 376 19.47 -15.90 18.16
N LEU A 377 19.93 -15.00 17.28
CA LEU A 377 21.15 -14.22 17.50
C LEU A 377 20.95 -12.75 17.17
N GLY A 378 21.69 -11.89 17.88
CA GLY A 378 21.83 -10.46 17.60
C GLY A 378 20.68 -9.60 18.14
N TYR A 379 20.45 -8.45 17.51
CA TYR A 379 19.52 -7.42 18.01
C TYR A 379 18.08 -7.93 18.13
N LYS A 380 17.62 -8.75 17.19
CA LYS A 380 16.27 -9.32 17.17
C LYS A 380 16.18 -10.71 17.84
N ALA A 381 17.19 -11.10 18.66
CA ALA A 381 17.12 -12.35 19.43
C ALA A 381 15.91 -12.33 20.37
N GLY A 382 15.16 -13.45 20.41
CA GLY A 382 13.91 -13.57 21.17
C GLY A 382 12.65 -13.11 20.40
N ASN A 383 12.77 -12.52 19.22
CA ASN A 383 11.62 -12.34 18.34
C ASN A 383 11.13 -13.71 17.86
N PHE A 384 9.83 -13.87 17.78
CA PHE A 384 9.24 -15.04 17.15
C PHE A 384 7.96 -14.67 16.40
N ARG A 385 7.60 -15.48 15.40
CA ARG A 385 6.37 -15.37 14.65
C ARG A 385 5.86 -16.75 14.30
N LEU A 386 4.62 -17.03 14.67
CA LEU A 386 3.84 -18.16 14.19
C LEU A 386 2.61 -17.59 13.50
N GLU A 387 2.46 -17.86 12.22
CA GLU A 387 1.36 -17.34 11.41
C GLU A 387 0.77 -18.44 10.57
N GLY A 388 -0.56 -18.49 10.48
CA GLY A 388 -1.27 -19.48 9.70
C GLY A 388 -2.46 -18.91 8.94
N ASN A 389 -2.63 -19.40 7.71
CA ASN A 389 -3.78 -19.14 6.87
C ASN A 389 -4.36 -20.47 6.41
N VAL A 390 -5.68 -20.60 6.50
CA VAL A 390 -6.42 -21.81 6.09
C VAL A 390 -7.60 -21.38 5.24
N GLY A 391 -7.70 -21.87 4.01
CA GLY A 391 -8.79 -21.59 3.08
C GLY A 391 -9.57 -22.84 2.73
N GLY A 392 -10.91 -22.75 2.78
CA GLY A 392 -11.83 -23.80 2.36
C GLY A 392 -12.80 -23.31 1.29
N PHE A 393 -13.05 -24.19 0.29
CA PHE A 393 -13.99 -23.95 -0.79
C PHE A 393 -15.03 -25.07 -0.75
N PHE A 394 -16.29 -24.72 -0.52
CA PHE A 394 -17.36 -25.70 -0.45
C PHE A 394 -18.66 -25.17 -1.09
N LYS A 395 -19.58 -26.06 -1.35
CA LYS A 395 -20.92 -25.69 -1.82
C LYS A 395 -21.88 -25.66 -0.64
N LEU A 396 -22.60 -24.56 -0.50
CA LEU A 396 -23.71 -24.42 0.43
C LEU A 396 -24.97 -24.20 -0.40
N TRP A 397 -25.86 -25.23 -0.45
CA TRP A 397 -26.99 -25.29 -1.39
C TRP A 397 -26.53 -25.13 -2.85
N LYS A 398 -26.93 -24.04 -3.52
CA LYS A 398 -26.57 -23.75 -4.91
C LYS A 398 -25.37 -22.82 -5.05
N ASP A 399 -24.92 -22.19 -3.96
CA ASP A 399 -23.86 -21.20 -3.95
C ASP A 399 -22.49 -21.83 -3.64
N SER A 400 -21.45 -21.26 -4.24
CA SER A 400 -20.07 -21.55 -3.85
C SER A 400 -19.68 -20.63 -2.71
N VAL A 401 -19.17 -21.20 -1.64
CA VAL A 401 -18.73 -20.49 -0.44
C VAL A 401 -17.24 -20.60 -0.30
N VAL A 402 -16.61 -19.50 0.06
CA VAL A 402 -15.18 -19.40 0.40
C VAL A 402 -15.10 -19.01 1.87
N LEU A 403 -14.41 -19.83 2.65
CA LEU A 403 -14.07 -19.55 4.05
C LEU A 403 -12.56 -19.49 4.17
N VAL A 404 -12.03 -18.39 4.66
CA VAL A 404 -10.61 -18.23 4.98
C VAL A 404 -10.47 -17.86 6.44
N ALA A 405 -9.69 -18.61 7.17
CA ALA A 405 -9.30 -18.27 8.54
C ALA A 405 -7.82 -17.93 8.56
N ASN A 406 -7.44 -16.94 9.34
CA ASN A 406 -6.06 -16.52 9.52
C ASN A 406 -5.78 -16.19 10.97
N GLY A 407 -4.54 -16.36 11.38
CA GLY A 407 -4.14 -16.00 12.72
C GLY A 407 -2.63 -15.93 12.85
N PHE A 408 -2.17 -15.17 13.83
CA PHE A 408 -0.76 -15.14 14.19
C PHE A 408 -0.56 -14.89 15.69
N VAL A 409 0.57 -15.36 16.16
CA VAL A 409 1.17 -14.97 17.45
C VAL A 409 2.61 -14.54 17.15
N ARG A 410 2.97 -13.33 17.57
CA ARG A 410 4.31 -12.81 17.35
C ARG A 410 4.82 -11.94 18.48
N SER A 411 6.13 -11.92 18.61
CA SER A 411 6.88 -11.00 19.47
C SER A 411 7.89 -10.27 18.62
N ASP A 412 7.76 -8.95 18.56
CA ASP A 412 8.61 -8.10 17.75
C ASP A 412 9.38 -7.11 18.63
N LYS A 413 10.69 -7.09 18.52
CA LYS A 413 11.50 -6.02 19.10
C LYS A 413 11.25 -4.72 18.35
N PRO A 414 11.06 -3.59 19.04
CA PRO A 414 10.84 -2.31 18.40
C PRO A 414 11.98 -1.90 17.48
N SER A 415 11.66 -1.16 16.40
CA SER A 415 12.69 -0.55 15.56
C SER A 415 13.65 0.29 16.40
N TYR A 416 14.92 0.29 16.00
CA TYR A 416 15.95 1.09 16.69
C TYR A 416 15.62 2.59 16.69
N PHE A 417 14.93 3.10 15.65
CA PHE A 417 14.47 4.49 15.62
C PHE A 417 13.41 4.84 16.67
N LEU A 418 12.65 3.86 17.18
CA LEU A 418 11.74 4.07 18.31
C LEU A 418 12.48 4.06 19.65
N GLN A 419 13.60 3.35 19.71
CA GLN A 419 14.47 3.30 20.91
C GLN A 419 15.34 4.56 20.98
N ASN A 420 16.02 4.90 19.89
CA ASN A 420 16.98 5.99 19.84
C ASN A 420 16.73 6.87 18.62
N TYR A 421 16.65 8.17 18.86
CA TYR A 421 16.47 9.15 17.80
C TYR A 421 17.09 10.49 18.20
N GLN A 422 17.70 11.16 17.23
CA GLN A 422 18.30 12.45 17.42
C GLN A 422 18.03 13.34 16.19
N SER A 423 17.43 14.50 16.44
CA SER A 423 17.16 15.55 15.46
C SER A 423 17.14 16.90 16.17
N ASN A 424 17.01 17.99 15.43
CA ASN A 424 16.99 19.34 16.03
C ASN A 424 15.76 19.57 16.93
N HIS A 425 14.61 18.94 16.62
CA HIS A 425 13.39 19.15 17.39
C HIS A 425 13.02 17.99 18.31
N PHE A 426 13.58 16.81 18.08
CA PHE A 426 13.25 15.59 18.82
C PHE A 426 14.47 14.79 19.17
N ILE A 427 14.63 14.51 20.47
CA ILE A 427 15.62 13.58 21.00
C ILE A 427 14.90 12.62 21.93
N TRP A 428 15.14 11.32 21.76
CA TRP A 428 14.72 10.31 22.72
C TRP A 428 15.71 9.14 22.78
N ASN A 429 15.78 8.56 23.97
CA ASN A 429 16.53 7.34 24.26
C ASN A 429 15.66 6.48 25.18
N ASN A 430 15.00 5.48 24.62
CA ASN A 430 14.03 4.62 25.27
C ASN A 430 14.59 3.19 25.41
N ASP A 431 14.09 2.46 26.38
CA ASP A 431 14.32 1.02 26.53
C ASP A 431 12.98 0.27 26.49
N PHE A 432 12.37 0.25 25.31
CA PHE A 432 11.08 -0.41 25.10
C PHE A 432 11.27 -1.92 25.00
N GLY A 433 10.41 -2.65 25.70
CA GLY A 433 10.32 -4.10 25.59
C GLY A 433 9.65 -4.55 24.29
N SER A 434 9.75 -5.84 23.98
CA SER A 434 9.12 -6.44 22.81
C SER A 434 7.60 -6.29 22.84
N ILE A 435 7.03 -6.06 21.65
CA ILE A 435 5.58 -5.94 21.44
C ILE A 435 5.04 -7.34 21.15
N TYR A 436 4.07 -7.79 21.95
CA TYR A 436 3.39 -9.07 21.72
C TYR A 436 2.05 -8.83 21.03
N ARG A 437 1.80 -9.57 19.95
CA ARG A 437 0.55 -9.47 19.20
C ARG A 437 0.00 -10.86 18.94
N THR A 438 -1.30 -11.02 19.17
CA THR A 438 -2.06 -12.24 18.85
C THR A 438 -3.29 -11.83 18.06
N HIS A 439 -3.45 -12.40 16.88
CA HIS A 439 -4.55 -12.13 15.97
C HIS A 439 -5.27 -13.42 15.59
N VAL A 440 -6.58 -13.36 15.54
CA VAL A 440 -7.44 -14.38 14.93
C VAL A 440 -8.49 -13.67 14.09
N GLY A 441 -8.65 -14.10 12.86
CA GLY A 441 -9.63 -13.53 11.96
C GLY A 441 -10.09 -14.52 10.89
N GLY A 442 -11.06 -14.10 10.11
CA GLY A 442 -11.54 -14.90 9.00
C GLY A 442 -12.46 -14.14 8.07
N THR A 443 -12.56 -14.65 6.86
CA THR A 443 -13.44 -14.14 5.82
C THR A 443 -14.39 -15.22 5.38
N PHE A 444 -15.67 -14.93 5.44
CA PHE A 444 -16.75 -15.71 4.85
C PHE A 444 -17.27 -14.97 3.62
N SER A 445 -17.26 -15.61 2.46
CA SER A 445 -17.73 -14.96 1.24
C SER A 445 -18.55 -15.89 0.35
N ILE A 446 -19.55 -15.31 -0.33
CA ILE A 446 -20.40 -15.95 -1.32
C ILE A 446 -20.26 -15.13 -2.62
N PRO A 447 -19.27 -15.44 -3.47
CA PRO A 447 -18.98 -14.64 -4.67
C PRO A 447 -20.18 -14.51 -5.62
N THR A 448 -21.01 -15.54 -5.74
CA THR A 448 -22.23 -15.52 -6.57
C THR A 448 -23.27 -14.51 -6.10
N ARG A 449 -23.25 -14.14 -4.82
CA ARG A 449 -24.14 -13.14 -4.20
C ARG A 449 -23.45 -11.81 -3.93
N LEU A 450 -22.18 -11.64 -4.36
CA LEU A 450 -21.38 -10.44 -4.12
C LEU A 450 -21.34 -10.07 -2.63
N PHE A 451 -21.26 -11.10 -1.77
CA PHE A 451 -21.24 -10.97 -0.33
C PHE A 451 -19.87 -11.36 0.24
N SER A 452 -19.38 -10.56 1.20
CA SER A 452 -18.19 -10.90 1.99
C SER A 452 -18.30 -10.29 3.39
N LEU A 453 -17.99 -11.09 4.39
CA LEU A 453 -17.86 -10.66 5.78
C LEU A 453 -16.48 -11.07 6.28
N ASN A 454 -15.67 -10.09 6.68
CA ASN A 454 -14.37 -10.31 7.32
C ASN A 454 -14.47 -9.86 8.77
N VAL A 455 -14.09 -10.72 9.70
CA VAL A 455 -14.06 -10.41 11.15
C VAL A 455 -12.69 -10.74 11.68
N GLY A 456 -12.15 -9.86 12.53
CA GLY A 456 -10.86 -10.07 13.16
C GLY A 456 -10.80 -9.48 14.57
N VAL A 457 -10.07 -10.16 15.43
CA VAL A 457 -9.74 -9.71 16.79
C VAL A 457 -8.23 -9.76 16.96
N GLU A 458 -7.65 -8.71 17.50
CA GLU A 458 -6.23 -8.66 17.83
C GLU A 458 -6.00 -8.15 19.25
N ASN A 459 -5.15 -8.85 19.98
CA ASN A 459 -4.61 -8.42 21.27
C ASN A 459 -3.18 -7.93 21.10
N ILE A 460 -2.88 -6.77 21.67
CA ILE A 460 -1.56 -6.13 21.59
C ILE A 460 -1.11 -5.77 22.98
N THR A 461 -0.01 -6.34 23.42
CA THR A 461 0.62 -6.01 24.70
C THR A 461 1.88 -5.19 24.43
N ARG A 462 2.14 -4.16 25.23
CA ARG A 462 3.27 -3.23 25.08
C ARG A 462 3.26 -2.48 23.74
N TYR A 463 2.07 -2.03 23.33
CA TYR A 463 1.91 -1.24 22.11
C TYR A 463 2.71 0.06 22.17
N ILE A 464 3.43 0.38 21.10
CA ILE A 464 4.15 1.66 20.96
C ILE A 464 3.35 2.59 20.08
N TYR A 465 3.15 3.82 20.56
CA TYR A 465 2.43 4.89 19.90
C TYR A 465 3.18 6.21 20.09
N PHE A 466 2.86 7.21 19.29
CA PHE A 466 3.36 8.57 19.52
C PHE A 466 2.35 9.33 20.37
N ASN A 467 2.79 9.82 21.49
CA ASN A 467 1.97 10.54 22.48
C ASN A 467 1.66 11.98 22.03
N SER A 468 0.96 12.77 22.86
CA SER A 468 0.60 14.16 22.55
C SER A 468 1.79 15.11 22.35
N GLU A 469 3.00 14.73 22.77
CA GLU A 469 4.24 15.45 22.51
C GLU A 469 4.92 15.01 21.20
N ALA A 470 4.28 14.14 20.41
CA ALA A 470 4.83 13.49 19.23
C ALA A 470 6.13 12.69 19.49
N LYS A 471 6.28 12.14 20.70
CA LYS A 471 7.36 11.24 21.10
C LYS A 471 6.83 9.81 21.24
N PRO A 472 7.63 8.79 20.92
CA PRO A 472 7.23 7.41 21.13
C PRO A 472 7.06 7.11 22.62
N ALA A 473 5.98 6.39 22.94
CA ALA A 473 5.68 5.89 24.27
C ALA A 473 5.18 4.45 24.16
N GLN A 474 5.52 3.63 25.17
CA GLN A 474 5.05 2.25 25.22
C GLN A 474 3.95 2.11 26.28
N TYR A 475 2.79 1.61 25.86
CA TYR A 475 1.67 1.32 26.77
C TYR A 475 1.95 0.01 27.52
N SER A 476 1.94 0.05 28.84
CA SER A 476 2.25 -1.12 29.69
C SER A 476 1.13 -2.17 29.73
N GLY A 477 -0.09 -1.80 29.34
CA GLY A 477 -1.26 -2.68 29.36
C GLY A 477 -1.47 -3.45 28.05
N ASN A 478 -2.66 -4.00 27.93
CA ASN A 478 -3.15 -4.74 26.75
C ASN A 478 -4.20 -3.92 26.01
N ILE A 479 -4.14 -3.92 24.68
CA ILE A 479 -5.13 -3.31 23.80
C ILE A 479 -5.80 -4.45 23.02
N GLN A 480 -7.12 -4.48 23.02
CA GLN A 480 -7.90 -5.34 22.16
C GLN A 480 -8.52 -4.52 21.04
N VAL A 481 -8.35 -4.97 19.81
CA VAL A 481 -9.00 -4.42 18.63
C VAL A 481 -9.93 -5.46 18.02
N LEU A 482 -11.20 -5.09 17.84
CA LEU A 482 -12.19 -5.87 17.09
C LEU A 482 -12.49 -5.12 15.80
N SER A 483 -12.62 -5.83 14.68
CA SER A 483 -13.13 -5.24 13.44
C SER A 483 -13.98 -6.24 12.68
N ALA A 484 -15.08 -5.75 12.11
CA ALA A 484 -15.94 -6.46 11.19
C ALA A 484 -16.12 -5.62 9.92
N ASN A 485 -15.73 -6.18 8.79
CA ASN A 485 -15.88 -5.56 7.47
C ASN A 485 -16.94 -6.32 6.68
N PHE A 486 -18.05 -5.67 6.41
CA PHE A 486 -19.19 -6.18 5.66
C PHE A 486 -19.23 -5.56 4.26
N LYS A 487 -19.24 -6.41 3.22
CA LYS A 487 -19.41 -6.01 1.83
C LYS A 487 -20.60 -6.73 1.23
N GLN A 488 -21.51 -5.97 0.62
CA GLN A 488 -22.66 -6.50 -0.09
C GLN A 488 -23.05 -5.59 -1.24
N ASP A 489 -23.11 -6.14 -2.44
CA ASP A 489 -23.63 -5.43 -3.60
C ASP A 489 -25.04 -5.90 -3.93
N PHE A 490 -25.89 -4.95 -4.29
CA PHE A 490 -27.24 -5.19 -4.76
C PHE A 490 -27.36 -4.77 -6.22
N ARG A 491 -27.90 -5.66 -7.06
CA ARG A 491 -28.11 -5.39 -8.49
C ARG A 491 -29.58 -5.50 -8.86
N VAL A 492 -30.13 -4.43 -9.44
CA VAL A 492 -31.51 -4.38 -9.93
C VAL A 492 -31.49 -3.82 -11.34
N GLY A 493 -31.66 -4.68 -12.32
CA GLY A 493 -31.52 -4.31 -13.74
C GLY A 493 -30.12 -3.78 -14.04
N LYS A 494 -30.04 -2.54 -14.49
CA LYS A 494 -28.79 -1.85 -14.83
C LYS A 494 -28.20 -1.03 -13.67
N PHE A 495 -28.89 -0.99 -12.53
CA PHE A 495 -28.43 -0.30 -11.31
C PHE A 495 -27.72 -1.26 -10.37
N THR A 496 -26.62 -0.78 -9.81
CA THR A 496 -25.87 -1.49 -8.77
C THR A 496 -25.61 -0.54 -7.60
N LEU A 497 -25.84 -1.03 -6.38
CA LEU A 497 -25.43 -0.38 -5.15
C LEU A 497 -24.37 -1.25 -4.47
N GLU A 498 -23.13 -0.79 -4.50
CA GLU A 498 -22.01 -1.40 -3.77
C GLU A 498 -21.96 -0.82 -2.36
N ASN A 499 -21.78 -1.69 -1.37
CA ASN A 499 -21.72 -1.30 0.04
C ASN A 499 -20.48 -1.92 0.69
N ASN A 500 -19.73 -1.11 1.40
CA ASN A 500 -18.62 -1.53 2.24
C ASN A 500 -18.74 -0.82 3.60
N VAL A 501 -18.99 -1.59 4.65
CA VAL A 501 -19.21 -1.09 6.00
C VAL A 501 -18.19 -1.74 6.92
N VAL A 502 -17.39 -0.92 7.60
CA VAL A 502 -16.46 -1.39 8.62
C VAL A 502 -16.91 -0.90 9.97
N TYR A 503 -17.10 -1.83 10.89
CA TYR A 503 -17.26 -1.57 12.32
C TYR A 503 -15.98 -1.98 13.03
N GLN A 504 -15.47 -1.15 13.93
CA GLN A 504 -14.26 -1.46 14.70
C GLN A 504 -14.32 -0.84 16.10
N LEU A 505 -13.64 -1.49 17.03
CA LEU A 505 -13.51 -1.06 18.42
C LEU A 505 -12.06 -1.20 18.87
N SER A 506 -11.57 -0.21 19.59
CA SER A 506 -10.33 -0.27 20.37
C SER A 506 -10.68 -0.21 21.85
N SER A 507 -10.17 -1.13 22.67
CA SER A 507 -10.36 -1.09 24.12
C SER A 507 -9.66 0.10 24.79
N GLN A 508 -8.76 0.78 24.07
CA GLN A 508 -7.97 1.91 24.57
C GLN A 508 -7.94 3.05 23.55
N GLN A 509 -9.06 3.77 23.43
CA GLN A 509 -9.20 4.87 22.48
C GLN A 509 -8.21 6.03 22.68
N GLY A 510 -7.69 6.22 23.89
CA GLY A 510 -6.65 7.23 24.16
C GLY A 510 -5.26 6.84 23.64
N ILE A 511 -5.01 5.54 23.44
CA ILE A 511 -3.73 4.98 22.99
C ILE A 511 -3.79 4.62 21.50
N LEU A 512 -4.88 3.98 21.08
CA LEU A 512 -5.14 3.59 19.70
C LEU A 512 -6.53 4.10 19.29
N PRO A 513 -6.64 5.39 18.93
CA PRO A 513 -7.90 6.00 18.53
C PRO A 513 -8.34 5.47 17.16
N LEU A 514 -9.61 5.04 17.08
CA LEU A 514 -10.25 4.53 15.87
C LEU A 514 -11.68 5.06 15.77
N PRO A 515 -12.19 5.40 14.58
CA PRO A 515 -13.62 5.63 14.41
C PRO A 515 -14.39 4.31 14.52
N ASP A 516 -15.56 4.31 15.14
CA ASP A 516 -16.36 3.09 15.31
C ASP A 516 -16.88 2.55 13.98
N PHE A 517 -17.30 3.45 13.07
CA PHE A 517 -17.78 3.10 11.74
C PHE A 517 -17.03 3.84 10.66
N ALA A 518 -16.76 3.14 9.56
CA ALA A 518 -16.36 3.69 8.28
C ALA A 518 -17.21 3.07 7.17
N LEU A 519 -17.76 3.92 6.30
CA LEU A 519 -18.73 3.54 5.29
C LEU A 519 -18.27 3.98 3.90
N TYR A 520 -18.48 3.12 2.93
CA TYR A 520 -18.38 3.45 1.51
C TYR A 520 -19.60 2.87 0.79
N HIS A 521 -20.34 3.73 0.11
CA HIS A 521 -21.46 3.37 -0.72
C HIS A 521 -21.26 3.93 -2.13
N ASN A 522 -21.59 3.15 -3.15
CA ASN A 522 -21.43 3.52 -4.54
C ASN A 522 -22.66 3.06 -5.33
N LEU A 523 -23.51 4.01 -5.70
CA LEU A 523 -24.68 3.75 -6.53
C LEU A 523 -24.38 4.14 -7.98
N TYR A 524 -24.55 3.21 -8.90
CA TYR A 524 -24.32 3.51 -10.30
C TYR A 524 -25.29 2.77 -11.23
N TYR A 525 -25.48 3.39 -12.39
CA TYR A 525 -26.06 2.82 -13.59
C TYR A 525 -24.93 2.32 -14.48
N HIS A 526 -25.07 1.10 -15.04
CA HIS A 526 -24.12 0.52 -15.99
C HIS A 526 -24.84 -0.07 -17.18
N ASP A 527 -24.36 0.27 -18.40
CA ASP A 527 -24.85 -0.30 -19.64
C ASP A 527 -23.76 -0.37 -20.72
N ILE A 528 -24.00 -1.19 -21.73
CA ILE A 528 -23.11 -1.33 -22.88
C ILE A 528 -23.84 -0.84 -24.13
N TYR A 529 -23.35 0.25 -24.70
CA TYR A 529 -23.90 0.87 -25.92
C TYR A 529 -23.14 0.40 -27.16
N PHE A 530 -23.87 0.23 -28.24
CA PHE A 530 -23.32 -0.22 -29.53
C PHE A 530 -22.49 -1.50 -29.43
N HIS A 531 -22.71 -2.36 -28.41
CA HIS A 531 -21.96 -3.58 -28.08
C HIS A 531 -20.47 -3.40 -27.81
N VAL A 532 -19.97 -2.17 -27.67
CA VAL A 532 -18.53 -1.89 -27.49
C VAL A 532 -18.22 -0.84 -26.45
N LEU A 533 -19.14 0.09 -26.18
CA LEU A 533 -18.92 1.19 -25.24
C LEU A 533 -19.62 0.89 -23.91
N SER A 534 -18.86 0.52 -22.90
CA SER A 534 -19.36 0.38 -21.53
C SER A 534 -19.38 1.75 -20.86
N ILE A 535 -20.53 2.15 -20.32
CA ILE A 535 -20.74 3.42 -19.61
C ILE A 535 -21.20 3.08 -18.18
N GLN A 536 -20.52 3.66 -17.21
CA GLN A 536 -20.91 3.62 -15.81
C GLN A 536 -21.07 5.06 -15.30
N LEU A 537 -22.29 5.43 -14.91
CA LEU A 537 -22.63 6.74 -14.34
C LEU A 537 -23.04 6.54 -12.88
N GLY A 538 -22.40 7.23 -11.94
CA GLY A 538 -22.69 6.99 -10.55
C GLY A 538 -22.28 8.10 -9.59
N ALA A 539 -22.64 7.86 -8.34
CA ALA A 539 -22.22 8.67 -7.21
C ALA A 539 -21.75 7.76 -6.07
N SER A 540 -20.70 8.19 -5.39
CA SER A 540 -20.16 7.48 -4.24
C SER A 540 -20.11 8.39 -3.02
N VAL A 541 -20.21 7.79 -1.84
CA VAL A 541 -20.10 8.49 -0.56
C VAL A 541 -19.16 7.75 0.36
N ARG A 542 -18.26 8.50 1.01
CA ARG A 542 -17.40 8.05 2.11
C ARG A 542 -17.77 8.78 3.38
N TYR A 543 -17.84 8.04 4.46
CA TYR A 543 -18.19 8.59 5.77
C TYR A 543 -17.48 7.80 6.87
N HIS A 544 -17.14 8.46 7.95
CA HIS A 544 -16.73 7.81 9.19
C HIS A 544 -17.23 8.59 10.41
N THR A 545 -17.44 7.87 11.52
CA THR A 545 -17.82 8.47 12.80
C THR A 545 -16.70 9.32 13.37
N SER A 546 -17.05 10.30 14.18
CA SER A 546 -16.07 11.20 14.80
C SER A 546 -15.27 10.51 15.89
N TYR A 547 -13.96 10.79 15.92
CA TYR A 547 -13.02 10.30 16.91
C TYR A 547 -11.84 11.27 17.06
N TYR A 548 -11.01 11.10 18.07
CA TYR A 548 -9.79 11.87 18.22
C TYR A 548 -8.73 11.40 17.22
N ALA A 549 -8.82 11.89 16.00
CA ALA A 549 -7.91 11.52 14.93
C ALA A 549 -6.48 11.93 15.27
N PRO A 550 -5.48 11.07 15.05
CA PRO A 550 -4.08 11.46 15.19
C PRO A 550 -3.73 12.66 14.34
N SER A 551 -2.90 13.56 14.87
CA SER A 551 -2.26 14.65 14.14
C SER A 551 -0.98 14.18 13.47
N TYR A 552 -0.45 14.95 12.52
CA TYR A 552 0.80 14.67 11.84
C TYR A 552 1.91 15.60 12.30
N MET A 553 3.12 15.04 12.55
CA MET A 553 4.33 15.76 12.97
C MET A 553 5.37 15.74 11.84
N PRO A 554 5.57 16.85 11.11
CA PRO A 554 6.47 16.92 9.96
C PRO A 554 7.91 16.52 10.27
N ALA A 555 8.50 17.02 11.37
CA ALA A 555 9.89 16.74 11.71
C ALA A 555 10.16 15.24 11.92
N THR A 556 9.22 14.49 12.47
CA THR A 556 9.36 13.04 12.66
C THR A 556 8.72 12.22 11.52
N GLY A 557 7.81 12.81 10.73
CA GLY A 557 7.04 12.10 9.71
C GLY A 557 6.05 11.08 10.29
N GLN A 558 5.63 11.26 11.55
CA GLN A 558 4.78 10.33 12.28
C GLN A 558 3.41 10.93 12.62
N PHE A 559 2.41 10.07 12.66
CA PHE A 559 1.11 10.41 13.23
C PHE A 559 1.17 10.24 14.76
N TYR A 560 0.66 11.23 15.50
CA TYR A 560 0.71 11.26 16.95
C TYR A 560 -0.66 11.52 17.57
N ASN A 561 -0.91 10.99 18.75
CA ASN A 561 -2.19 11.10 19.44
C ASN A 561 -2.44 12.51 19.97
N GLN A 562 -3.69 12.94 19.91
CA GLN A 562 -4.20 14.16 20.50
C GLN A 562 -5.63 13.94 21.05
N SER A 563 -6.06 14.78 21.98
CA SER A 563 -7.38 14.72 22.62
C SER A 563 -8.16 16.05 22.54
N ASN A 564 -7.69 16.99 21.74
CA ASN A 564 -8.25 18.34 21.69
C ASN A 564 -9.41 18.44 20.69
N VAL A 565 -9.32 17.77 19.53
CA VAL A 565 -10.27 17.93 18.43
C VAL A 565 -10.70 16.56 17.91
N LYS A 566 -12.02 16.35 17.79
CA LYS A 566 -12.59 15.20 17.09
C LYS A 566 -12.77 15.51 15.62
N ILE A 567 -12.47 14.55 14.77
CA ILE A 567 -12.58 14.61 13.31
C ILE A 567 -13.52 13.51 12.83
N GLY A 568 -14.43 13.81 11.92
CA GLY A 568 -15.39 12.87 11.35
C GLY A 568 -16.81 13.43 11.29
N ASN A 569 -17.80 12.56 11.12
CA ASN A 569 -19.22 12.87 10.93
C ASN A 569 -19.49 13.75 9.70
N TYR A 570 -18.59 13.74 8.75
CA TYR A 570 -18.72 14.48 7.50
C TYR A 570 -18.68 13.51 6.31
N PRO A 571 -19.75 13.44 5.48
CA PRO A 571 -19.74 12.63 4.27
C PRO A 571 -19.02 13.36 3.14
N VAL A 572 -18.14 12.67 2.42
CA VAL A 572 -17.55 13.13 1.15
C VAL A 572 -18.30 12.45 0.02
N VAL A 573 -18.98 13.23 -0.81
CA VAL A 573 -19.78 12.74 -1.93
C VAL A 573 -19.10 13.10 -3.24
N ASN A 574 -18.95 12.09 -4.12
CA ASN A 574 -18.40 12.24 -5.47
C ASN A 574 -19.46 11.83 -6.50
N ALA A 575 -19.45 12.50 -7.65
CA ALA A 575 -20.21 12.08 -8.82
C ALA A 575 -19.25 11.80 -9.98
N TYR A 576 -19.52 10.76 -10.76
CA TYR A 576 -18.58 10.35 -11.79
C TYR A 576 -19.26 9.69 -13.00
N VAL A 577 -18.53 9.68 -14.11
CA VAL A 577 -18.83 8.85 -15.26
C VAL A 577 -17.56 8.16 -15.76
N ASN A 578 -17.65 6.85 -15.95
CA ASN A 578 -16.60 6.03 -16.53
C ASN A 578 -17.01 5.54 -17.90
N PHE A 579 -16.05 5.52 -18.81
CA PHE A 579 -16.19 4.95 -20.15
C PHE A 579 -15.11 3.89 -20.35
N HIS A 580 -15.50 2.76 -20.88
CA HIS A 580 -14.57 1.74 -21.33
C HIS A 580 -14.85 1.38 -22.79
N LEU A 581 -13.87 1.66 -23.64
CA LEU A 581 -13.94 1.38 -25.08
C LEU A 581 -12.75 0.52 -25.49
N LYS A 582 -13.01 -0.77 -25.75
CA LYS A 582 -11.98 -1.75 -26.15
C LYS A 582 -10.82 -1.84 -25.12
N ARG A 583 -9.72 -1.13 -25.37
CA ARG A 583 -8.48 -1.16 -24.60
C ARG A 583 -8.27 0.09 -23.74
N THR A 584 -9.19 1.05 -23.85
CA THR A 584 -9.05 2.36 -23.23
C THR A 584 -10.18 2.59 -22.25
N ARG A 585 -9.82 3.08 -21.08
CA ARG A 585 -10.72 3.50 -20.01
C ARG A 585 -10.57 5.00 -19.82
N PHE A 586 -11.68 5.69 -19.59
CA PHE A 586 -11.71 7.11 -19.26
C PHE A 586 -12.61 7.32 -18.06
N PHE A 587 -12.34 8.33 -17.25
CA PHE A 587 -13.30 8.81 -16.28
C PHE A 587 -13.30 10.33 -16.20
N PHE A 588 -14.47 10.85 -15.80
CA PHE A 588 -14.66 12.20 -15.28
C PHE A 588 -15.25 12.06 -13.89
N GLU A 589 -14.66 12.70 -12.92
CA GLU A 589 -15.12 12.72 -11.54
C GLU A 589 -15.23 14.16 -11.06
N TYR A 590 -16.35 14.51 -10.45
CA TYR A 590 -16.48 15.70 -9.64
C TYR A 590 -16.37 15.27 -8.18
N TYR A 591 -15.17 15.42 -7.64
CA TYR A 591 -14.83 15.04 -6.28
C TYR A 591 -15.40 16.08 -5.31
N HIS A 592 -15.88 15.64 -4.14
CA HIS A 592 -16.36 16.44 -3.02
C HIS A 592 -17.46 17.46 -3.43
N ILE A 593 -18.46 16.99 -4.19
CA ILE A 593 -19.54 17.82 -4.75
C ILE A 593 -20.35 18.56 -3.66
N ASN A 594 -20.44 17.99 -2.45
CA ASN A 594 -21.18 18.54 -1.34
C ASN A 594 -20.41 19.60 -0.52
N GLN A 595 -19.15 19.92 -0.86
CA GLN A 595 -18.35 20.92 -0.15
C GLN A 595 -19.08 22.26 0.00
N LYS A 596 -19.70 22.75 -1.08
CA LYS A 596 -20.40 24.05 -1.10
C LYS A 596 -21.65 24.13 -0.19
N PHE A 597 -22.17 22.95 0.19
CA PHE A 597 -23.30 22.82 1.10
C PHE A 597 -22.89 22.49 2.53
N ALA A 598 -21.58 22.32 2.77
CA ALA A 598 -21.06 22.00 4.08
C ALA A 598 -21.19 23.21 5.00
N LYS A 599 -21.89 23.02 6.13
CA LYS A 599 -21.92 23.97 7.24
C LYS A 599 -20.81 23.66 8.25
N ASP A 600 -20.29 22.44 8.23
CA ASP A 600 -19.30 21.93 9.16
C ASP A 600 -17.91 21.87 8.50
N ALA A 601 -16.90 21.96 9.33
CA ALA A 601 -15.52 21.85 8.90
C ALA A 601 -15.18 20.42 8.40
N TYR A 602 -14.64 20.33 7.21
CA TYR A 602 -14.29 19.08 6.55
C TYR A 602 -12.78 18.79 6.68
N PHE A 603 -12.38 18.16 7.78
CA PHE A 603 -10.98 17.82 8.04
C PHE A 603 -10.70 16.32 7.84
N SER A 604 -9.57 16.02 7.24
CA SER A 604 -9.01 14.67 7.19
C SER A 604 -8.40 14.26 8.53
N MET A 605 -7.70 15.21 9.16
CA MET A 605 -7.10 15.15 10.49
C MET A 605 -6.95 16.58 11.04
N PRO A 606 -6.60 16.79 12.32
CA PRO A 606 -6.50 18.13 12.89
C PRO A 606 -5.62 19.06 12.05
N ASN A 607 -6.15 20.24 11.74
CA ASN A 607 -5.57 21.32 10.92
C ASN A 607 -5.35 21.01 9.42
N TYR A 608 -5.68 19.81 8.95
CA TYR A 608 -5.55 19.44 7.53
C TYR A 608 -6.93 19.15 6.93
N PRO A 609 -7.50 20.10 6.18
CA PRO A 609 -8.77 19.89 5.49
C PRO A 609 -8.69 18.78 4.44
N ILE A 610 -9.83 18.19 4.13
CA ILE A 610 -10.00 17.31 2.95
C ILE A 610 -9.91 18.20 1.71
N ASP A 611 -9.43 17.65 0.59
CA ASP A 611 -9.39 18.35 -0.68
C ASP A 611 -10.75 18.98 -1.00
N PRO A 612 -10.77 20.23 -1.46
CA PRO A 612 -12.00 20.90 -1.87
C PRO A 612 -12.60 20.24 -3.12
N SER A 613 -13.75 20.75 -3.56
CA SER A 613 -14.37 20.27 -4.78
C SER A 613 -13.47 20.50 -6.00
N ILE A 614 -13.17 19.41 -6.71
CA ILE A 614 -12.23 19.38 -7.82
C ILE A 614 -12.74 18.45 -8.93
N THR A 615 -12.61 18.86 -10.18
CA THR A 615 -12.85 17.99 -11.33
C THR A 615 -11.59 17.20 -11.64
N LYS A 616 -11.73 15.87 -11.72
CA LYS A 616 -10.67 14.93 -12.06
C LYS A 616 -11.00 14.22 -13.37
N ILE A 617 -9.99 13.98 -14.17
CA ILE A 617 -10.09 13.27 -15.44
C ILE A 617 -8.97 12.24 -15.49
N GLY A 618 -9.28 11.03 -15.96
CA GLY A 618 -8.26 10.02 -16.16
C GLY A 618 -8.44 9.20 -17.42
N ILE A 619 -7.34 8.71 -17.92
CA ILE A 619 -7.25 7.78 -19.05
C ILE A 619 -6.31 6.63 -18.71
N SER A 620 -6.73 5.42 -19.01
CA SER A 620 -5.88 4.23 -18.97
C SER A 620 -5.91 3.54 -20.31
N TRP A 621 -4.76 3.24 -20.84
CA TRP A 621 -4.62 2.62 -22.13
C TRP A 621 -3.72 1.39 -22.07
N ASN A 622 -4.28 0.24 -22.46
CA ASN A 622 -3.57 -1.03 -22.57
C ASN A 622 -3.10 -1.25 -24.01
N PHE A 623 -1.79 -1.40 -24.20
CA PHE A 623 -1.16 -1.73 -25.47
C PHE A 623 -0.72 -3.20 -25.43
N TYR A 624 -1.22 -3.98 -26.37
CA TYR A 624 -0.76 -5.34 -26.65
C TYR A 624 -1.13 -5.69 -28.11
N ASN A 625 -0.32 -6.49 -28.76
CA ASN A 625 -0.54 -6.97 -30.11
C ASN A 625 -1.24 -8.33 -30.13
#